data_81bee9b4ed11f4398c8c4a431d9aac26
#
_entry.id   81bee9b4ed11f4398c8c4a431d9aac26
#
_cell.length_a   1.000
_cell.length_b   1.000
_cell.length_c   1.000
_cell.angle_alpha   90.00
_cell.angle_beta   90.00
_cell.angle_gamma   90.00
#
_symmetry.space_group_name_H-M   'P 1'
#
loop_
_entity.id
_entity.type
_entity.pdbx_description
1 polymer ?
#
loop_
_entity_poly.entity_id
_entity_poly.type
_entity_poly.pdbx_seq_one_letter_code
_entity_poly.pdbx_strand_id
1 'polypeptide(L)'
;MDKDNLAEIEARKKNWEESTLQKSLARYRLQQSPTRFYTPLDTRDHDFLEKVGFPGEYPYTAGTYPSTVYPLMRLRARGIADDMRVRRAGSYSGYGTAEDSRDFYRAMQGRGWTGGPNIAFDLPTQCGYDSDEPMAVGEVGRVGVAVDTLRDFEVLYEAFTGDRDLDKTASNFTINAPANIYLAMYFVLAEKRGISIDKLAGTPQNDILKEIVARGTYIFPIKPSMRMTRDSIVFCAEHTPQLNPVSISGYHMREAGASAAQSLAFTMANAIAYFQLGVDAGLDVDKFAGQMTFLTLGGSMDFYTEIAVRRAERRVFARIMKERFGAKNPRSWIQRQPGVLFLASTTTAQRPLNNLTRAVVGGMASAMAGYAPSVSPPYDEPLGLGWSLEAQQLSEDAMRVLICEAGMTDVLDPFAGSYFMESLTDKVEAEAWDIIKKIDELGGAVPAIESGFYHREIARSAYEFQRGVETGEKVIVGVNAFLGENELEVETSRLVAHPYDPKKRDEAEQRQLDNLAKVKKERDNAAVKASLERLKEAAKDESVNLIPPLMECVRLYASEGEMVNALKEVFGEYEGYGSL
;
A
#
# COMPACT_ATOMS: atom_id res chain seq x y z
N MET A 1 -25.04 -16.54 -25.58
CA MET A 1 -26.38 -17.14 -25.40
C MET A 1 -27.19 -16.82 -26.64
N ASP A 2 -28.07 -17.72 -27.08
CA ASP A 2 -28.91 -17.50 -28.26
C ASP A 2 -29.89 -16.33 -28.02
N LYS A 3 -30.16 -15.52 -29.07
CA LYS A 3 -31.06 -14.35 -28.99
C LYS A 3 -32.47 -14.72 -28.58
N ASP A 4 -32.97 -15.88 -29.04
CA ASP A 4 -34.31 -16.37 -28.69
C ASP A 4 -34.41 -16.70 -27.18
N ASN A 5 -33.37 -17.24 -26.59
CA ASN A 5 -33.31 -17.52 -25.15
C ASN A 5 -33.26 -16.23 -24.30
N LEU A 6 -32.55 -15.19 -24.75
CA LEU A 6 -32.54 -13.89 -24.05
C LEU A 6 -33.93 -13.23 -24.08
N ALA A 7 -34.66 -13.30 -25.21
CA ALA A 7 -36.02 -12.77 -25.33
C ALA A 7 -37.01 -13.49 -24.39
N GLU A 8 -36.89 -14.82 -24.26
CA GLU A 8 -37.69 -15.60 -23.32
C GLU A 8 -37.39 -15.21 -21.86
N ILE A 9 -36.11 -15.06 -21.51
CA ILE A 9 -35.70 -14.62 -20.16
C ILE A 9 -36.28 -13.24 -19.87
N GLU A 10 -36.22 -12.30 -20.80
CA GLU A 10 -36.76 -10.95 -20.64
C GLU A 10 -38.27 -10.98 -20.37
N ALA A 11 -39.01 -11.73 -21.15
CA ALA A 11 -40.45 -11.90 -20.97
C ALA A 11 -40.79 -12.53 -19.60
N ARG A 12 -40.05 -13.56 -19.18
CA ARG A 12 -40.24 -14.22 -17.88
C ARG A 12 -39.86 -13.32 -16.73
N LYS A 13 -38.78 -12.54 -16.85
CA LYS A 13 -38.33 -11.56 -15.84
C LYS A 13 -39.43 -10.51 -15.63
N LYS A 14 -39.97 -9.95 -16.73
CA LYS A 14 -41.07 -8.99 -16.65
C LYS A 14 -42.30 -9.57 -15.95
N ASN A 15 -42.70 -10.77 -16.31
CA ASN A 15 -43.84 -11.44 -15.65
C ASN A 15 -43.55 -11.70 -14.15
N TRP A 16 -42.34 -12.10 -13.80
CA TRP A 16 -41.93 -12.28 -12.40
C TRP A 16 -41.96 -10.96 -11.61
N GLU A 17 -41.48 -9.87 -12.19
CA GLU A 17 -41.51 -8.54 -11.61
C GLU A 17 -42.95 -8.05 -11.38
N GLU A 18 -43.84 -8.26 -12.34
CA GLU A 18 -45.23 -7.81 -12.30
C GLU A 18 -46.15 -8.72 -11.44
N SER A 19 -45.75 -9.95 -11.16
CA SER A 19 -46.58 -10.91 -10.43
C SER A 19 -45.96 -11.38 -9.10
N THR A 20 -44.93 -12.17 -9.18
CA THR A 20 -44.31 -12.82 -7.98
C THR A 20 -43.68 -11.82 -7.05
N LEU A 21 -42.90 -10.88 -7.61
CA LEU A 21 -42.28 -9.84 -6.83
C LEU A 21 -43.31 -8.90 -6.17
N GLN A 22 -44.35 -8.49 -6.94
CA GLN A 22 -45.40 -7.62 -6.39
C GLN A 22 -46.14 -8.25 -5.23
N LYS A 23 -46.41 -9.56 -5.25
CA LYS A 23 -47.03 -10.28 -4.12
C LYS A 23 -46.13 -10.24 -2.88
N SER A 24 -44.81 -10.36 -3.08
CA SER A 24 -43.84 -10.28 -1.98
C SER A 24 -43.75 -8.87 -1.41
N LEU A 25 -43.66 -7.84 -2.25
CA LEU A 25 -43.64 -6.44 -1.85
C LEU A 25 -44.90 -6.05 -1.06
N ALA A 26 -46.07 -6.46 -1.53
CA ALA A 26 -47.33 -6.23 -0.84
C ALA A 26 -47.37 -6.90 0.53
N ARG A 27 -46.87 -8.15 0.64
CA ARG A 27 -46.77 -8.87 1.92
C ARG A 27 -45.94 -8.14 2.95
N TYR A 28 -44.83 -7.55 2.55
CA TYR A 28 -43.89 -6.83 3.42
C TYR A 28 -44.15 -5.32 3.46
N ARG A 29 -45.19 -4.83 2.81
CA ARG A 29 -45.56 -3.40 2.70
C ARG A 29 -44.41 -2.53 2.15
N LEU A 30 -43.68 -3.05 1.17
CA LEU A 30 -42.59 -2.36 0.51
C LEU A 30 -43.07 -1.77 -0.82
N GLN A 31 -42.58 -0.58 -1.17
CA GLN A 31 -42.86 0.04 -2.49
C GLN A 31 -41.96 -0.51 -3.59
N GLN A 32 -40.74 -0.92 -3.21
CA GLN A 32 -39.76 -1.52 -4.14
C GLN A 32 -38.93 -2.58 -3.42
N SER A 33 -38.31 -3.48 -4.20
CA SER A 33 -37.42 -4.48 -3.65
C SER A 33 -36.13 -3.84 -3.13
N PRO A 34 -35.73 -4.11 -1.87
CA PRO A 34 -34.44 -3.68 -1.33
C PRO A 34 -33.26 -4.50 -1.92
N THR A 35 -33.55 -5.60 -2.62
CA THR A 35 -32.56 -6.49 -3.23
C THR A 35 -32.74 -6.56 -4.74
N ARG A 36 -31.62 -6.69 -5.46
CA ARG A 36 -31.62 -6.87 -6.91
C ARG A 36 -31.36 -8.32 -7.27
N PHE A 37 -31.98 -8.79 -8.35
CA PHE A 37 -31.72 -10.10 -8.93
C PHE A 37 -31.16 -9.92 -10.34
N TYR A 38 -29.99 -10.48 -10.57
CA TYR A 38 -29.26 -10.39 -11.83
C TYR A 38 -29.52 -11.61 -12.69
N THR A 39 -29.52 -11.42 -14.00
CA THR A 39 -29.88 -12.42 -15.01
C THR A 39 -28.88 -12.35 -16.17
N PRO A 40 -28.93 -13.29 -17.13
CA PRO A 40 -28.15 -13.18 -18.37
C PRO A 40 -28.36 -11.87 -19.15
N LEU A 41 -29.46 -11.15 -18.93
CA LEU A 41 -29.72 -9.85 -19.56
C LEU A 41 -28.74 -8.76 -19.11
N ASP A 42 -28.24 -8.87 -17.89
CA ASP A 42 -27.32 -7.88 -17.29
C ASP A 42 -25.89 -8.04 -17.84
N THR A 43 -25.61 -9.17 -18.53
CA THR A 43 -24.31 -9.49 -19.15
C THR A 43 -24.44 -9.95 -20.60
N ARG A 44 -25.49 -9.48 -21.31
CA ARG A 44 -25.81 -9.93 -22.69
C ARG A 44 -24.65 -9.72 -23.68
N ASP A 45 -23.90 -8.65 -23.49
CA ASP A 45 -22.79 -8.23 -24.35
C ASP A 45 -21.41 -8.58 -23.74
N HIS A 46 -21.40 -9.49 -22.74
CA HIS A 46 -20.19 -9.87 -22.05
C HIS A 46 -19.44 -10.95 -22.80
N ASP A 47 -18.30 -10.62 -23.37
CA ASP A 47 -17.35 -11.57 -23.96
C ASP A 47 -16.35 -12.04 -22.91
N PHE A 48 -16.26 -13.36 -22.72
CA PHE A 48 -15.36 -13.94 -21.70
C PHE A 48 -13.90 -13.64 -21.98
N LEU A 49 -13.45 -13.76 -23.24
CA LEU A 49 -12.02 -13.57 -23.56
C LEU A 49 -11.61 -12.10 -23.47
N GLU A 50 -12.52 -11.19 -23.80
CA GLU A 50 -12.26 -9.76 -23.73
C GLU A 50 -12.34 -9.21 -22.30
N LYS A 51 -13.30 -9.71 -21.51
CA LYS A 51 -13.65 -9.13 -20.20
C LYS A 51 -13.04 -9.86 -19.01
N VAL A 52 -12.90 -11.18 -19.09
CA VAL A 52 -12.41 -12.02 -17.99
C VAL A 52 -11.05 -12.61 -18.30
N GLY A 53 -10.95 -13.39 -19.36
CA GLY A 53 -9.75 -14.09 -19.79
C GLY A 53 -9.33 -15.23 -18.84
N PHE A 54 -8.16 -15.80 -19.12
CA PHE A 54 -7.55 -16.80 -18.25
C PHE A 54 -6.62 -16.16 -17.22
N PRO A 55 -6.51 -16.71 -16.00
CA PRO A 55 -5.57 -16.22 -15.00
C PRO A 55 -4.13 -16.19 -15.54
N GLY A 56 -3.45 -15.07 -15.38
CA GLY A 56 -2.09 -14.87 -15.89
C GLY A 56 -2.01 -14.41 -17.34
N GLU A 57 -3.15 -14.23 -18.02
CA GLU A 57 -3.23 -13.74 -19.39
C GLU A 57 -4.09 -12.46 -19.48
N TYR A 58 -3.84 -11.67 -20.52
CA TYR A 58 -4.65 -10.47 -20.80
C TYR A 58 -6.13 -10.85 -20.92
N PRO A 59 -7.06 -10.10 -20.33
CA PRO A 59 -6.91 -8.81 -19.63
C PRO A 59 -6.60 -8.90 -18.12
N TYR A 60 -6.22 -10.05 -17.58
CA TYR A 60 -5.87 -10.33 -16.18
C TYR A 60 -7.03 -10.20 -15.18
N THR A 61 -8.26 -10.05 -15.63
CA THR A 61 -9.43 -9.91 -14.74
C THR A 61 -9.57 -11.09 -13.79
N ALA A 62 -9.39 -12.31 -14.30
CA ALA A 62 -9.48 -13.53 -13.49
C ALA A 62 -8.31 -13.73 -12.52
N GLY A 63 -7.19 -13.05 -12.71
CA GLY A 63 -6.03 -13.13 -11.81
C GLY A 63 -4.72 -12.73 -12.48
N THR A 64 -3.81 -12.23 -11.68
CA THR A 64 -2.47 -11.81 -12.13
C THR A 64 -1.59 -12.99 -12.55
N TYR A 65 -1.78 -14.14 -11.92
CA TYR A 65 -0.95 -15.34 -12.12
C TYR A 65 -1.80 -16.55 -12.47
N PRO A 66 -1.26 -17.53 -13.24
CA PRO A 66 -2.00 -18.73 -13.66
C PRO A 66 -2.30 -19.69 -12.50
N SER A 67 -1.68 -19.49 -11.37
CA SER A 67 -1.97 -20.21 -10.13
C SER A 67 -1.96 -19.21 -8.96
N THR A 68 -2.73 -19.51 -7.91
CA THR A 68 -2.62 -18.72 -6.69
C THR A 68 -1.22 -18.90 -6.08
N VAL A 69 -0.61 -17.82 -5.64
CA VAL A 69 0.66 -17.84 -4.90
C VAL A 69 0.53 -18.60 -3.55
N TYR A 70 -0.67 -19.09 -3.20
CA TYR A 70 -1.08 -19.65 -1.92
C TYR A 70 -1.11 -21.18 -1.78
N PRO A 71 -1.08 -21.95 -2.83
CA PRO A 71 -0.63 -23.34 -2.65
C PRO A 71 0.66 -23.41 -1.85
N LEU A 72 1.55 -22.39 -1.96
CA LEU A 72 2.78 -22.29 -1.19
C LEU A 72 2.57 -22.18 0.32
N MET A 73 1.63 -21.37 0.82
CA MET A 73 1.33 -21.30 2.25
C MET A 73 0.73 -22.62 2.76
N ARG A 74 -0.17 -23.22 1.98
CA ARG A 74 -0.78 -24.51 2.31
C ARG A 74 0.22 -25.66 2.26
N LEU A 75 1.12 -25.64 1.27
CA LEU A 75 2.20 -26.61 1.14
C LEU A 75 3.23 -26.45 2.27
N ARG A 76 3.54 -25.21 2.69
CA ARG A 76 4.40 -24.93 3.85
C ARG A 76 3.77 -25.40 5.17
N ALA A 77 2.50 -25.14 5.37
CA ALA A 77 1.77 -25.62 6.55
C ALA A 77 1.76 -27.16 6.65
N ARG A 78 1.94 -27.86 5.51
CA ARG A 78 2.06 -29.31 5.42
C ARG A 78 3.50 -29.83 5.33
N GLY A 79 4.49 -28.96 5.49
CA GLY A 79 5.91 -29.33 5.39
C GLY A 79 6.39 -29.75 3.99
N ILE A 80 5.64 -29.43 2.94
CA ILE A 80 5.91 -29.91 1.56
C ILE A 80 6.76 -28.89 0.76
N ALA A 81 6.91 -27.65 1.24
CA ALA A 81 7.51 -26.56 0.46
C ALA A 81 8.59 -25.77 1.22
N ASP A 82 9.41 -26.41 2.03
CA ASP A 82 10.49 -25.74 2.78
C ASP A 82 11.60 -25.16 1.87
N ASP A 83 11.70 -25.62 0.63
CA ASP A 83 12.83 -25.32 -0.27
C ASP A 83 12.59 -24.15 -1.25
N MET A 84 11.42 -23.51 -1.22
CA MET A 84 11.16 -22.38 -2.10
C MET A 84 11.64 -21.06 -1.48
N ARG A 85 12.88 -20.68 -1.76
CA ARG A 85 13.49 -19.39 -1.41
C ARG A 85 12.88 -18.26 -2.23
N VAL A 86 11.69 -17.81 -1.86
CA VAL A 86 11.16 -16.54 -2.36
C VAL A 86 11.72 -15.42 -1.50
N ARG A 87 12.55 -14.54 -2.07
CA ARG A 87 12.96 -13.32 -1.39
C ARG A 87 11.72 -12.48 -1.11
N ARG A 88 11.44 -12.20 0.14
CA ARG A 88 10.31 -11.37 0.55
C ARG A 88 10.66 -10.61 1.81
N ALA A 89 10.04 -9.46 1.97
CA ALA A 89 9.98 -8.78 3.23
C ALA A 89 9.00 -9.52 4.18
N GLY A 90 9.23 -9.36 5.45
CA GLY A 90 8.36 -9.90 6.48
C GLY A 90 7.22 -8.95 6.86
N SER A 91 6.69 -9.18 8.06
CA SER A 91 5.64 -8.33 8.62
C SER A 91 6.15 -6.90 8.84
N TYR A 92 5.25 -5.93 8.61
CA TYR A 92 5.47 -4.52 8.86
C TYR A 92 5.82 -4.29 10.35
N SER A 93 6.92 -3.60 10.60
CA SER A 93 7.42 -3.37 11.96
C SER A 93 8.45 -2.25 11.99
N GLY A 94 8.57 -1.61 13.13
CA GLY A 94 9.55 -0.57 13.42
C GLY A 94 9.09 0.26 14.62
N TYR A 95 10.00 0.49 15.56
CA TYR A 95 9.77 1.34 16.72
C TYR A 95 11.10 1.65 17.43
N GLY A 96 11.09 2.70 18.23
CA GLY A 96 12.23 3.07 19.06
C GLY A 96 13.46 3.42 18.24
N THR A 97 14.62 3.02 18.73
CA THR A 97 15.90 3.18 18.04
C THR A 97 16.16 2.02 17.06
N ALA A 98 17.23 2.14 16.28
CA ALA A 98 17.72 1.07 15.43
C ALA A 98 18.04 -0.22 16.21
N GLU A 99 18.57 -0.08 17.45
CA GLU A 99 18.84 -1.18 18.36
C GLU A 99 17.56 -1.90 18.79
N ASP A 100 16.50 -1.16 19.16
CA ASP A 100 15.22 -1.73 19.56
C ASP A 100 14.61 -2.54 18.42
N SER A 101 14.61 -1.99 17.21
CA SER A 101 14.11 -2.65 16.01
C SER A 101 14.96 -3.85 15.61
N ARG A 102 16.28 -3.78 15.70
CA ARG A 102 17.20 -4.91 15.50
C ARG A 102 16.88 -6.07 16.43
N ASP A 103 16.70 -5.77 17.71
CA ASP A 103 16.48 -6.80 18.74
C ASP A 103 15.10 -7.43 18.57
N PHE A 104 14.09 -6.66 18.13
CA PHE A 104 12.81 -7.18 17.72
C PHE A 104 12.95 -8.16 16.53
N TYR A 105 13.67 -7.80 15.47
CA TYR A 105 13.89 -8.69 14.34
C TYR A 105 14.60 -9.99 14.75
N ARG A 106 15.61 -9.91 15.60
CA ARG A 106 16.29 -11.10 16.17
C ARG A 106 15.34 -11.99 16.95
N ALA A 107 14.47 -11.41 17.77
CA ALA A 107 13.46 -12.15 18.53
C ALA A 107 12.45 -12.85 17.60
N MET A 108 11.97 -12.18 16.57
CA MET A 108 11.05 -12.76 15.57
C MET A 108 11.71 -13.88 14.76
N GLN A 109 12.98 -13.71 14.40
CA GLN A 109 13.77 -14.75 13.74
C GLN A 109 13.92 -16.00 14.61
N GLY A 110 14.13 -15.82 15.91
CA GLY A 110 14.16 -16.90 16.91
C GLY A 110 12.84 -17.70 17.01
N ARG A 111 11.72 -17.09 16.58
CA ARG A 111 10.39 -17.72 16.48
C ARG A 111 10.08 -18.29 15.10
N GLY A 112 11.09 -18.43 14.23
CA GLY A 112 10.92 -19.02 12.90
C GLY A 112 10.52 -18.05 11.78
N TRP A 113 10.57 -16.74 12.03
CA TRP A 113 10.32 -15.75 10.98
C TRP A 113 11.45 -15.73 9.93
N THR A 114 11.11 -15.76 8.65
CA THR A 114 12.07 -15.94 7.54
C THR A 114 12.15 -14.76 6.57
N GLY A 115 11.31 -13.74 6.72
CA GLY A 115 11.32 -12.56 5.85
C GLY A 115 12.48 -11.60 6.13
N GLY A 116 12.80 -10.73 5.17
CA GLY A 116 13.65 -9.57 5.38
C GLY A 116 12.91 -8.43 6.09
N PRO A 117 13.58 -7.31 6.38
CA PRO A 117 12.95 -6.20 7.07
C PRO A 117 11.86 -5.55 6.24
N ASN A 118 10.75 -5.17 6.89
CA ASN A 118 9.70 -4.33 6.35
C ASN A 118 9.52 -3.16 7.31
N ILE A 119 10.28 -2.10 7.07
CA ILE A 119 10.59 -1.07 8.03
C ILE A 119 9.53 0.02 8.04
N ALA A 120 8.89 0.22 9.18
CA ALA A 120 8.13 1.42 9.50
C ALA A 120 9.07 2.47 10.08
N PHE A 121 9.17 3.62 9.46
CA PHE A 121 9.91 4.76 9.98
C PHE A 121 9.00 5.65 10.81
N ASP A 122 9.54 6.33 11.81
CA ASP A 122 8.79 7.30 12.61
C ASP A 122 8.42 8.55 11.80
N LEU A 123 7.60 9.41 12.38
CA LEU A 123 7.12 10.61 11.67
C LEU A 123 8.24 11.63 11.42
N PRO A 124 9.16 11.92 12.36
CA PRO A 124 10.29 12.80 12.07
C PRO A 124 11.08 12.33 10.85
N THR A 125 11.48 11.06 10.82
CA THR A 125 12.15 10.42 9.69
C THR A 125 11.36 10.55 8.38
N GLN A 126 10.05 10.32 8.39
CA GLN A 126 9.22 10.42 7.18
C GLN A 126 9.05 11.86 6.68
N CYS A 127 9.20 12.85 7.56
CA CYS A 127 9.10 14.27 7.27
C CYS A 127 10.47 14.95 7.04
N GLY A 128 11.57 14.18 7.10
CA GLY A 128 12.91 14.67 6.82
C GLY A 128 13.54 15.50 7.93
N TYR A 129 13.15 15.22 9.18
CA TYR A 129 13.73 15.85 10.37
C TYR A 129 14.68 14.91 11.09
N ASP A 130 15.86 15.41 11.44
CA ASP A 130 16.72 14.73 12.40
C ASP A 130 16.04 14.65 13.77
N SER A 131 16.35 13.61 14.53
CA SER A 131 15.78 13.41 15.87
C SER A 131 16.08 14.56 16.86
N ASP A 132 17.12 15.35 16.62
CA ASP A 132 17.49 16.51 17.45
C ASP A 132 16.85 17.84 17.00
N GLU A 133 15.98 17.81 15.99
CA GLU A 133 15.25 19.00 15.54
C GLU A 133 14.00 19.27 16.42
N PRO A 134 13.63 20.56 16.61
CA PRO A 134 12.50 20.92 17.48
C PRO A 134 11.17 20.25 17.08
N MET A 135 10.95 19.99 15.80
CA MET A 135 9.73 19.33 15.29
C MET A 135 9.67 17.83 15.61
N ALA A 136 10.79 17.21 15.96
CA ALA A 136 10.86 15.79 16.28
C ALA A 136 10.54 15.48 17.76
N VAL A 137 10.58 16.49 18.64
CA VAL A 137 10.43 16.32 20.09
C VAL A 137 9.13 15.59 20.44
N GLY A 138 9.26 14.47 21.15
CA GLY A 138 8.16 13.63 21.59
C GLY A 138 7.57 12.71 20.51
N GLU A 139 8.09 12.70 19.27
CA GLU A 139 7.66 11.82 18.20
C GLU A 139 8.73 10.80 17.76
N VAL A 140 9.97 10.94 18.27
CA VAL A 140 11.10 10.07 17.93
C VAL A 140 10.83 8.63 18.34
N GLY A 141 10.88 7.71 17.38
CA GLY A 141 10.71 6.27 17.61
C GLY A 141 9.29 5.83 18.00
N ARG A 142 8.25 6.67 17.85
CA ARG A 142 6.89 6.36 18.32
C ARG A 142 6.12 5.37 17.47
N VAL A 143 5.91 5.68 16.21
CA VAL A 143 5.09 4.88 15.27
C VAL A 143 5.93 4.24 14.19
N GLY A 144 7.20 4.16 14.44
CA GLY A 144 8.22 3.61 13.55
C GLY A 144 9.58 3.73 14.19
N VAL A 145 10.62 3.25 13.52
CA VAL A 145 12.01 3.39 13.96
C VAL A 145 12.57 4.74 13.55
N ALA A 146 13.28 5.41 14.47
CA ALA A 146 14.06 6.61 14.17
C ALA A 146 15.33 6.23 13.40
N VAL A 147 15.59 6.93 12.30
CA VAL A 147 16.78 6.71 11.47
C VAL A 147 17.30 8.05 10.96
N ASP A 148 18.35 8.55 11.54
CA ASP A 148 18.95 9.83 11.17
C ASP A 148 20.12 9.67 10.18
N THR A 149 20.88 8.58 10.28
CA THR A 149 22.12 8.39 9.55
C THR A 149 22.32 6.95 9.06
N LEU A 150 23.34 6.74 8.22
CA LEU A 150 23.78 5.39 7.83
C LEU A 150 24.10 4.50 9.05
N ARG A 151 24.53 5.08 10.19
CA ARG A 151 24.83 4.30 11.40
C ARG A 151 23.60 3.56 11.90
N ASP A 152 22.44 4.17 11.86
CA ASP A 152 21.18 3.53 12.28
C ASP A 152 20.84 2.35 11.37
N PHE A 153 21.05 2.48 10.06
CA PHE A 153 20.90 1.36 9.12
C PHE A 153 21.91 0.23 9.40
N GLU A 154 23.18 0.56 9.67
CA GLU A 154 24.18 -0.43 10.01
C GLU A 154 23.75 -1.25 11.23
N VAL A 155 23.25 -0.59 12.29
CA VAL A 155 22.78 -1.23 13.53
C VAL A 155 21.53 -2.07 13.28
N LEU A 156 20.53 -1.52 12.62
CA LEU A 156 19.28 -2.23 12.33
C LEU A 156 19.55 -3.53 11.54
N TYR A 157 20.39 -3.43 10.51
CA TYR A 157 20.72 -4.55 9.64
C TYR A 157 21.72 -5.57 10.23
N GLU A 158 22.21 -5.38 11.46
CA GLU A 158 22.92 -6.44 12.18
C GLU A 158 22.06 -7.68 12.44
N ALA A 159 20.74 -7.56 12.41
CA ALA A 159 19.81 -8.69 12.46
C ALA A 159 19.77 -9.50 11.16
N PHE A 160 20.31 -8.96 10.06
CA PHE A 160 20.24 -9.54 8.72
C PHE A 160 21.65 -9.74 8.16
N THR A 161 22.21 -10.92 8.45
CA THR A 161 23.56 -11.32 8.03
C THR A 161 23.58 -12.78 7.59
N GLY A 162 24.62 -13.22 6.92
CA GLY A 162 24.80 -14.59 6.47
C GLY A 162 23.73 -15.04 5.48
N ASP A 163 22.96 -16.07 5.81
CA ASP A 163 21.87 -16.58 4.96
C ASP A 163 20.68 -15.63 4.84
N ARG A 164 20.69 -14.51 5.56
CA ARG A 164 19.65 -13.47 5.56
C ARG A 164 20.19 -12.10 5.18
N ASP A 165 21.39 -12.04 4.60
CA ASP A 165 22.01 -10.77 4.22
C ASP A 165 21.23 -10.08 3.09
N LEU A 166 21.62 -8.86 2.76
CA LEU A 166 20.94 -7.96 1.83
C LEU A 166 20.69 -8.57 0.44
N ASP A 167 21.57 -9.46 0.00
CA ASP A 167 21.42 -10.19 -1.27
C ASP A 167 20.58 -11.47 -1.16
N LYS A 168 20.12 -11.85 0.03
CA LYS A 168 19.33 -13.05 0.31
C LYS A 168 17.88 -12.74 0.68
N THR A 169 17.60 -11.53 1.17
CA THR A 169 16.28 -11.10 1.61
C THR A 169 15.82 -9.87 0.80
N ALA A 170 14.54 -9.52 0.90
CA ALA A 170 14.02 -8.27 0.37
C ALA A 170 13.77 -7.29 1.52
N SER A 171 14.09 -6.02 1.32
CA SER A 171 13.88 -4.95 2.30
C SER A 171 12.81 -3.99 1.82
N ASN A 172 11.73 -3.82 2.59
CA ASN A 172 10.72 -2.81 2.29
C ASN A 172 10.85 -1.63 3.23
N PHE A 173 10.55 -0.45 2.71
CA PHE A 173 10.71 0.83 3.40
C PHE A 173 9.43 1.64 3.31
N THR A 174 8.78 1.92 4.46
CA THR A 174 7.64 2.83 4.50
C THR A 174 8.18 4.26 4.57
N ILE A 175 8.68 4.73 3.43
CA ILE A 175 9.28 6.05 3.27
C ILE A 175 8.88 6.63 1.91
N ASN A 176 8.61 7.92 1.83
CA ASN A 176 8.12 8.59 0.63
C ASN A 176 8.97 9.80 0.26
N ALA A 177 8.75 10.96 0.85
CA ALA A 177 9.44 12.18 0.46
C ALA A 177 10.98 12.07 0.50
N PRO A 178 11.62 11.50 1.55
CA PRO A 178 13.06 11.30 1.59
C PRO A 178 13.51 9.94 1.04
N ALA A 179 12.69 9.21 0.27
CA ALA A 179 12.97 7.83 -0.17
C ALA A 179 14.34 7.66 -0.86
N ASN A 180 14.80 8.67 -1.61
CA ASN A 180 16.10 8.62 -2.27
C ASN A 180 17.27 8.59 -1.29
N ILE A 181 17.14 9.23 -0.13
CA ILE A 181 18.14 9.21 0.95
C ILE A 181 18.24 7.80 1.51
N TYR A 182 17.11 7.14 1.76
CA TYR A 182 17.07 5.77 2.30
C TYR A 182 17.52 4.72 1.28
N LEU A 183 17.24 4.92 -0.01
CA LEU A 183 17.85 4.12 -1.07
C LEU A 183 19.37 4.29 -1.09
N ALA A 184 19.87 5.53 -0.98
CA ALA A 184 21.31 5.79 -0.89
C ALA A 184 21.95 5.12 0.33
N MET A 185 21.29 5.16 1.51
CA MET A 185 21.75 4.43 2.71
C MET A 185 21.80 2.92 2.47
N TYR A 186 20.79 2.36 1.82
CA TYR A 186 20.72 0.93 1.52
C TYR A 186 21.82 0.50 0.53
N PHE A 187 22.10 1.32 -0.48
CA PHE A 187 23.17 1.06 -1.46
C PHE A 187 24.55 1.16 -0.80
N VAL A 188 24.81 2.21 -0.01
CA VAL A 188 26.09 2.38 0.69
C VAL A 188 26.31 1.28 1.73
N LEU A 189 25.26 0.85 2.44
CA LEU A 189 25.36 -0.30 3.35
C LEU A 189 25.77 -1.58 2.62
N ALA A 190 25.19 -1.84 1.42
CA ALA A 190 25.59 -2.97 0.59
C ALA A 190 27.05 -2.87 0.14
N GLU A 191 27.49 -1.70 -0.32
CA GLU A 191 28.91 -1.45 -0.67
C GLU A 191 29.85 -1.76 0.49
N LYS A 192 29.52 -1.29 1.71
CA LYS A 192 30.32 -1.55 2.93
C LYS A 192 30.40 -3.03 3.29
N ARG A 193 29.40 -3.82 2.90
CA ARG A 193 29.38 -5.28 3.09
C ARG A 193 29.99 -6.05 1.92
N GLY A 194 30.46 -5.37 0.88
CA GLY A 194 31.00 -6.00 -0.34
C GLY A 194 29.92 -6.70 -1.17
N ILE A 195 28.65 -6.28 -1.02
CA ILE A 195 27.52 -6.80 -1.77
C ILE A 195 27.23 -5.83 -2.93
N SER A 196 27.19 -6.38 -4.16
CA SER A 196 26.85 -5.58 -5.32
C SER A 196 25.38 -5.16 -5.31
N ILE A 197 25.09 -3.89 -5.62
CA ILE A 197 23.75 -3.31 -5.54
C ILE A 197 22.74 -3.94 -6.51
N ASP A 198 23.21 -4.54 -7.61
CA ASP A 198 22.36 -5.28 -8.55
C ASP A 198 21.70 -6.54 -7.96
N LYS A 199 22.19 -7.01 -6.81
CA LYS A 199 21.63 -8.14 -6.06
C LYS A 199 20.59 -7.72 -5.04
N LEU A 200 20.43 -6.43 -4.78
CA LEU A 200 19.49 -5.94 -3.79
C LEU A 200 18.06 -6.10 -4.28
N ALA A 201 17.19 -6.53 -3.38
CA ALA A 201 15.75 -6.63 -3.61
C ALA A 201 15.00 -5.87 -2.51
N GLY A 202 13.90 -5.26 -2.88
CA GLY A 202 13.09 -4.51 -1.92
C GLY A 202 12.21 -3.46 -2.60
N THR A 203 11.52 -2.70 -1.77
CA THR A 203 10.59 -1.68 -2.27
C THR A 203 10.46 -0.55 -1.25
N PRO A 204 10.91 0.67 -1.53
CA PRO A 204 10.42 1.86 -0.85
C PRO A 204 8.99 2.14 -1.31
N GLN A 205 8.19 2.80 -0.49
CA GLN A 205 6.90 3.30 -1.01
C GLN A 205 7.14 4.32 -2.11
N ASN A 206 7.82 5.42 -1.80
CA ASN A 206 8.24 6.45 -2.76
C ASN A 206 7.09 6.96 -3.66
N ASP A 207 5.87 6.97 -3.12
CA ASP A 207 4.67 7.46 -3.79
C ASP A 207 4.29 8.83 -3.24
N ILE A 208 4.92 9.87 -3.78
CA ILE A 208 4.75 11.22 -3.26
C ILE A 208 3.37 11.82 -3.58
N LEU A 209 2.75 11.45 -4.69
CA LEU A 209 1.43 11.99 -5.06
C LEU A 209 0.36 11.59 -4.04
N LYS A 210 0.39 10.35 -3.53
CA LYS A 210 -0.56 9.93 -2.49
C LYS A 210 -0.26 10.58 -1.14
N GLU A 211 0.98 10.96 -0.84
CA GLU A 211 1.32 11.71 0.36
C GLU A 211 0.67 13.10 0.34
N ILE A 212 0.79 13.78 -0.79
CA ILE A 212 0.20 15.11 -0.98
C ILE A 212 -1.34 15.06 -0.91
N VAL A 213 -1.93 13.98 -1.43
CA VAL A 213 -3.40 13.84 -1.50
C VAL A 213 -4.03 13.38 -0.19
N ALA A 214 -3.39 12.47 0.54
CA ALA A 214 -4.10 11.73 1.58
C ALA A 214 -3.33 11.49 2.89
N ARG A 215 -1.99 11.40 2.88
CA ARG A 215 -1.25 10.96 4.07
C ARG A 215 -0.50 12.08 4.80
N GLY A 216 0.05 13.05 4.09
CA GLY A 216 0.61 14.28 4.67
C GLY A 216 2.10 14.25 5.04
N THR A 217 2.85 13.17 4.74
CA THR A 217 4.30 13.14 4.96
C THR A 217 5.06 13.59 3.70
N TYR A 218 4.95 14.86 3.37
CA TYR A 218 5.61 15.52 2.25
C TYR A 218 6.66 16.52 2.76
N ILE A 219 7.63 16.85 1.90
CA ILE A 219 8.72 17.80 2.23
C ILE A 219 8.81 18.89 1.15
N PHE A 220 9.03 18.49 -0.11
CA PHE A 220 9.28 19.38 -1.22
C PHE A 220 8.02 19.63 -2.06
N PRO A 221 7.95 20.74 -2.82
CA PRO A 221 6.91 20.94 -3.83
C PRO A 221 6.77 19.76 -4.79
N ILE A 222 5.64 19.66 -5.46
CA ILE A 222 5.29 18.49 -6.29
C ILE A 222 6.35 18.25 -7.40
N LYS A 223 6.77 19.30 -8.11
CA LYS A 223 7.73 19.17 -9.22
C LYS A 223 9.08 18.59 -8.78
N PRO A 224 9.78 19.13 -7.76
CA PRO A 224 11.00 18.53 -7.22
C PRO A 224 10.80 17.11 -6.69
N SER A 225 9.67 16.85 -6.02
CA SER A 225 9.33 15.51 -5.52
C SER A 225 9.20 14.50 -6.67
N MET A 226 8.54 14.86 -7.75
CA MET A 226 8.43 14.04 -8.96
C MET A 226 9.80 13.81 -9.62
N ARG A 227 10.69 14.82 -9.61
CA ARG A 227 12.08 14.65 -10.06
C ARG A 227 12.80 13.59 -9.22
N MET A 228 12.72 13.65 -7.89
CA MET A 228 13.34 12.64 -7.03
C MET A 228 12.80 11.24 -7.30
N THR A 229 11.50 11.10 -7.52
CA THR A 229 10.90 9.83 -7.93
C THR A 229 11.40 9.36 -9.30
N ARG A 230 11.50 10.25 -10.30
CA ARG A 230 12.14 9.96 -11.61
C ARG A 230 13.55 9.44 -11.41
N ASP A 231 14.35 10.11 -10.60
CA ASP A 231 15.75 9.77 -10.39
C ASP A 231 15.90 8.35 -9.80
N SER A 232 15.02 7.96 -8.87
CA SER A 232 14.99 6.58 -8.35
C SER A 232 14.55 5.56 -9.41
N ILE A 233 13.55 5.89 -10.26
CA ILE A 233 13.11 5.01 -11.34
C ILE A 233 14.26 4.76 -12.33
N VAL A 234 14.92 5.82 -12.78
CA VAL A 234 16.04 5.72 -13.73
C VAL A 234 17.19 4.95 -13.13
N PHE A 235 17.64 5.32 -11.93
CA PHE A 235 18.76 4.66 -11.25
C PHE A 235 18.49 3.17 -11.04
N CYS A 236 17.30 2.81 -10.58
CA CYS A 236 16.96 1.40 -10.35
C CYS A 236 16.85 0.61 -11.65
N ALA A 237 16.31 1.18 -12.71
CA ALA A 237 16.24 0.52 -14.01
C ALA A 237 17.64 0.17 -14.57
N GLU A 238 18.64 1.00 -14.28
CA GLU A 238 20.01 0.84 -14.79
C GLU A 238 20.90 -0.01 -13.87
N HIS A 239 20.72 0.08 -12.54
CA HIS A 239 21.70 -0.45 -11.57
C HIS A 239 21.17 -1.52 -10.63
N THR A 240 19.84 -1.58 -10.38
CA THR A 240 19.25 -2.47 -9.37
C THR A 240 18.01 -3.20 -9.90
N PRO A 241 18.17 -4.15 -10.82
CA PRO A 241 17.06 -4.76 -11.59
C PRO A 241 16.07 -5.56 -10.75
N GLN A 242 16.40 -5.87 -9.49
CA GLN A 242 15.54 -6.63 -8.56
C GLN A 242 14.85 -5.73 -7.52
N LEU A 243 15.17 -4.43 -7.49
CA LEU A 243 14.58 -3.46 -6.57
C LEU A 243 13.44 -2.72 -7.29
N ASN A 244 12.35 -2.53 -6.59
CA ASN A 244 11.21 -1.77 -7.09
C ASN A 244 11.35 -0.32 -6.60
N PRO A 245 11.49 0.68 -7.48
CA PRO A 245 11.72 2.06 -7.06
C PRO A 245 10.48 2.74 -6.47
N VAL A 246 9.28 2.26 -6.82
CA VAL A 246 7.99 2.85 -6.40
C VAL A 246 6.97 1.76 -6.11
N SER A 247 6.18 1.97 -5.06
CA SER A 247 4.96 1.21 -4.76
C SER A 247 3.76 2.14 -4.79
N ILE A 248 3.05 2.16 -5.91
CA ILE A 248 1.95 3.09 -6.18
C ILE A 248 0.73 2.70 -5.34
N SER A 249 0.22 3.64 -4.53
CA SER A 249 -0.71 3.31 -3.47
C SER A 249 -2.08 3.95 -3.62
N GLY A 250 -3.12 3.12 -3.71
CA GLY A 250 -4.52 3.51 -3.56
C GLY A 250 -5.01 3.48 -2.10
N TYR A 251 -4.32 2.73 -1.24
CA TYR A 251 -4.70 2.48 0.15
C TYR A 251 -4.99 3.76 0.95
N HIS A 252 -4.05 4.69 0.99
CA HIS A 252 -4.18 5.89 1.81
C HIS A 252 -5.33 6.79 1.34
N MET A 253 -5.60 6.82 0.04
CA MET A 253 -6.76 7.54 -0.50
C MET A 253 -8.09 6.88 -0.08
N ARG A 254 -8.13 5.55 0.01
CA ARG A 254 -9.28 4.82 0.58
C ARG A 254 -9.45 5.11 2.07
N GLU A 255 -8.37 5.11 2.84
CA GLU A 255 -8.40 5.47 4.28
C GLU A 255 -8.88 6.91 4.50
N ALA A 256 -8.56 7.82 3.59
CA ALA A 256 -9.05 9.21 3.60
C ALA A 256 -10.53 9.34 3.15
N GLY A 257 -11.17 8.25 2.70
CA GLY A 257 -12.59 8.22 2.35
C GLY A 257 -12.92 8.17 0.86
N ALA A 258 -11.94 7.94 -0.03
CA ALA A 258 -12.24 7.72 -1.44
C ALA A 258 -13.11 6.48 -1.65
N SER A 259 -14.06 6.55 -2.60
CA SER A 259 -14.82 5.38 -3.05
C SER A 259 -13.92 4.37 -3.76
N ALA A 260 -14.42 3.16 -4.01
CA ALA A 260 -13.67 2.13 -4.73
C ALA A 260 -13.25 2.58 -6.14
N ALA A 261 -14.17 3.18 -6.89
CA ALA A 261 -13.91 3.70 -8.24
C ALA A 261 -12.94 4.90 -8.22
N GLN A 262 -13.09 5.81 -7.25
CA GLN A 262 -12.15 6.93 -7.08
C GLN A 262 -10.74 6.43 -6.76
N SER A 263 -10.61 5.49 -5.81
CA SER A 263 -9.30 4.91 -5.46
C SER A 263 -8.63 4.25 -6.66
N LEU A 264 -9.38 3.45 -7.43
CA LEU A 264 -8.88 2.84 -8.67
C LEU A 264 -8.41 3.92 -9.65
N ALA A 265 -9.25 4.91 -9.94
CA ALA A 265 -8.96 5.96 -10.92
C ALA A 265 -7.74 6.80 -10.51
N PHE A 266 -7.68 7.24 -9.27
CA PHE A 266 -6.57 8.05 -8.75
C PHE A 266 -5.26 7.28 -8.74
N THR A 267 -5.30 6.00 -8.35
CA THR A 267 -4.13 5.13 -8.39
C THR A 267 -3.61 4.96 -9.81
N MET A 268 -4.51 4.72 -10.79
CA MET A 268 -4.12 4.57 -12.19
C MET A 268 -3.61 5.88 -12.80
N ALA A 269 -4.20 7.02 -12.46
CA ALA A 269 -3.71 8.32 -12.91
C ALA A 269 -2.33 8.66 -12.31
N ASN A 270 -2.10 8.34 -11.03
CA ASN A 270 -0.77 8.47 -10.43
C ASN A 270 0.24 7.51 -11.09
N ALA A 271 -0.18 6.27 -11.37
CA ALA A 271 0.64 5.32 -12.11
C ALA A 271 1.05 5.87 -13.49
N ILE A 272 0.10 6.40 -14.24
CA ILE A 272 0.38 7.04 -15.55
C ILE A 272 1.44 8.12 -15.39
N ALA A 273 1.33 8.99 -14.38
CA ALA A 273 2.33 10.03 -14.13
C ALA A 273 3.72 9.45 -13.84
N TYR A 274 3.82 8.41 -13.01
CA TYR A 274 5.11 7.80 -12.69
C TYR A 274 5.71 7.02 -13.86
N PHE A 275 4.91 6.28 -14.63
CA PHE A 275 5.41 5.61 -15.85
C PHE A 275 5.89 6.63 -16.89
N GLN A 276 5.19 7.77 -17.00
CA GLN A 276 5.58 8.84 -17.90
C GLN A 276 6.94 9.45 -17.53
N LEU A 277 7.29 9.57 -16.24
CA LEU A 277 8.62 10.02 -15.80
C LEU A 277 9.75 9.14 -16.37
N GLY A 278 9.57 7.83 -16.34
CA GLY A 278 10.56 6.90 -16.92
C GLY A 278 10.66 7.02 -18.43
N VAL A 279 9.53 7.12 -19.12
CA VAL A 279 9.47 7.29 -20.59
C VAL A 279 10.09 8.63 -21.00
N ASP A 280 9.78 9.73 -20.32
CA ASP A 280 10.34 11.06 -20.59
C ASP A 280 11.86 11.12 -20.33
N ALA A 281 12.35 10.29 -19.41
CA ALA A 281 13.77 10.10 -19.17
C ALA A 281 14.46 9.20 -20.23
N GLY A 282 13.73 8.72 -21.22
CA GLY A 282 14.26 7.91 -22.33
C GLY A 282 14.31 6.40 -22.05
N LEU A 283 13.69 5.92 -20.98
CA LEU A 283 13.62 4.49 -20.71
C LEU A 283 12.55 3.81 -21.59
N ASP A 284 12.86 2.62 -22.07
CA ASP A 284 11.88 1.73 -22.67
C ASP A 284 10.94 1.20 -21.55
N VAL A 285 9.64 1.41 -21.70
CA VAL A 285 8.65 1.01 -20.71
C VAL A 285 8.74 -0.48 -20.36
N ASP A 286 9.03 -1.33 -21.32
CA ASP A 286 9.16 -2.79 -21.12
C ASP A 286 10.39 -3.18 -20.28
N LYS A 287 11.35 -2.27 -20.07
CA LYS A 287 12.52 -2.52 -19.22
C LYS A 287 12.27 -2.24 -17.76
N PHE A 288 11.44 -1.23 -17.42
CA PHE A 288 11.24 -0.83 -16.02
C PHE A 288 9.83 -1.12 -15.48
N ALA A 289 8.83 -1.37 -16.34
CA ALA A 289 7.47 -1.64 -15.89
C ALA A 289 7.39 -2.80 -14.88
N GLY A 290 8.21 -3.84 -15.09
CA GLY A 290 8.31 -4.97 -14.16
C GLY A 290 8.90 -4.63 -12.79
N GLN A 291 9.45 -3.44 -12.57
CA GLN A 291 9.95 -2.96 -11.29
C GLN A 291 8.94 -2.06 -10.56
N MET A 292 7.87 -1.63 -11.21
CA MET A 292 6.82 -0.84 -10.57
C MET A 292 5.85 -1.78 -9.84
N THR A 293 5.55 -1.47 -8.58
CA THR A 293 4.61 -2.26 -7.76
C THR A 293 3.45 -1.41 -7.31
N PHE A 294 2.42 -2.07 -6.81
CA PHE A 294 1.21 -1.42 -6.35
C PHE A 294 0.89 -1.84 -4.92
N LEU A 295 0.33 -0.92 -4.17
CA LEU A 295 -0.26 -1.13 -2.86
C LEU A 295 -1.71 -0.64 -2.91
N THR A 296 -2.51 -1.27 -3.76
CA THR A 296 -3.91 -0.95 -3.88
C THR A 296 -4.66 -1.82 -2.90
N LEU A 297 -5.01 -1.23 -1.80
CA LEU A 297 -5.63 -1.94 -0.72
C LEU A 297 -7.08 -1.54 -0.64
N GLY A 298 -7.90 -2.51 -0.46
CA GLY A 298 -9.28 -2.38 -0.17
C GLY A 298 -9.67 -3.61 0.60
N GLY A 299 -10.24 -3.45 1.67
CA GLY A 299 -10.81 -4.45 2.52
C GLY A 299 -11.85 -3.72 3.32
N SER A 300 -12.69 -2.93 2.63
CA SER A 300 -13.86 -2.34 3.26
C SER A 300 -14.91 -3.41 3.52
N MET A 301 -15.93 -3.05 4.26
CA MET A 301 -17.05 -3.95 4.52
C MET A 301 -18.01 -4.10 3.33
N ASP A 302 -17.74 -3.43 2.19
CA ASP A 302 -18.48 -3.62 0.94
C ASP A 302 -17.89 -4.80 0.15
N PHE A 303 -18.17 -6.01 0.64
CA PHE A 303 -17.59 -7.27 0.20
C PHE A 303 -17.54 -7.46 -1.33
N TYR A 304 -18.65 -7.24 -2.00
CA TYR A 304 -18.74 -7.48 -3.45
C TYR A 304 -18.01 -6.40 -4.25
N THR A 305 -18.09 -5.14 -3.83
CA THR A 305 -17.38 -4.05 -4.48
C THR A 305 -15.86 -4.21 -4.34
N GLU A 306 -15.38 -4.73 -3.22
CA GLU A 306 -13.95 -5.01 -3.03
C GLU A 306 -13.45 -6.10 -4.01
N ILE A 307 -14.25 -7.11 -4.28
CA ILE A 307 -13.90 -8.13 -5.29
C ILE A 307 -13.90 -7.51 -6.70
N ALA A 308 -14.97 -6.77 -7.03
CA ALA A 308 -15.14 -6.16 -8.34
C ALA A 308 -14.04 -5.15 -8.68
N VAL A 309 -13.65 -4.29 -7.70
CA VAL A 309 -12.60 -3.30 -7.92
C VAL A 309 -11.25 -3.95 -8.22
N ARG A 310 -10.91 -5.07 -7.56
CA ARG A 310 -9.66 -5.80 -7.84
C ARG A 310 -9.64 -6.41 -9.24
N ARG A 311 -10.78 -6.93 -9.67
CA ARG A 311 -10.94 -7.46 -11.04
C ARG A 311 -10.81 -6.34 -12.08
N ALA A 312 -11.51 -5.22 -11.87
CA ALA A 312 -11.44 -4.04 -12.73
C ALA A 312 -10.02 -3.42 -12.77
N GLU A 313 -9.35 -3.33 -11.64
CA GLU A 313 -8.03 -2.72 -11.49
C GLU A 313 -6.96 -3.38 -12.37
N ARG A 314 -6.92 -4.72 -12.37
CA ARG A 314 -6.00 -5.48 -13.22
C ARG A 314 -6.27 -5.21 -14.70
N ARG A 315 -7.54 -5.20 -15.11
CA ARG A 315 -7.96 -4.95 -16.50
C ARG A 315 -7.65 -3.52 -16.96
N VAL A 316 -7.94 -2.52 -16.12
CA VAL A 316 -7.64 -1.11 -16.41
C VAL A 316 -6.14 -0.91 -16.57
N PHE A 317 -5.33 -1.44 -15.65
CA PHE A 317 -3.88 -1.33 -15.74
C PHE A 317 -3.32 -1.98 -17.01
N ALA A 318 -3.75 -3.20 -17.33
CA ALA A 318 -3.30 -3.89 -18.53
C ALA A 318 -3.61 -3.10 -19.81
N ARG A 319 -4.80 -2.47 -19.88
CA ARG A 319 -5.18 -1.58 -20.99
C ARG A 319 -4.30 -0.33 -21.04
N ILE A 320 -4.07 0.34 -19.92
CA ILE A 320 -3.19 1.52 -19.85
C ILE A 320 -1.80 1.18 -20.40
N MET A 321 -1.20 0.09 -19.95
CA MET A 321 0.14 -0.29 -20.38
C MET A 321 0.20 -0.66 -21.87
N LYS A 322 -0.79 -1.42 -22.33
CA LYS A 322 -0.85 -1.87 -23.72
C LYS A 322 -1.22 -0.75 -24.70
N GLU A 323 -2.23 0.06 -24.37
CA GLU A 323 -2.84 1.00 -25.31
C GLU A 323 -2.23 2.40 -25.20
N ARG A 324 -1.96 2.89 -23.96
CA ARG A 324 -1.41 4.24 -23.75
C ARG A 324 0.11 4.28 -23.84
N PHE A 325 0.80 3.31 -23.23
CA PHE A 325 2.27 3.25 -23.24
C PHE A 325 2.83 2.39 -24.39
N GLY A 326 2.00 1.63 -25.10
CA GLY A 326 2.43 0.79 -26.21
C GLY A 326 3.37 -0.34 -25.79
N ALA A 327 3.34 -0.75 -24.51
CA ALA A 327 4.16 -1.85 -24.00
C ALA A 327 3.86 -3.14 -24.77
N LYS A 328 4.91 -3.86 -25.17
CA LYS A 328 4.82 -5.07 -26.01
C LYS A 328 5.03 -6.35 -25.20
N ASN A 329 5.74 -6.26 -24.09
CA ASN A 329 5.98 -7.40 -23.22
C ASN A 329 4.77 -7.66 -22.33
N PRO A 330 4.11 -8.85 -22.37
CA PRO A 330 2.99 -9.17 -21.50
C PRO A 330 3.28 -9.00 -20.00
N ARG A 331 4.55 -9.14 -19.59
CA ARG A 331 4.95 -8.88 -18.18
C ARG A 331 4.76 -7.43 -17.77
N SER A 332 4.84 -6.50 -18.68
CA SER A 332 4.62 -5.07 -18.45
C SER A 332 3.14 -4.71 -18.27
N TRP A 333 2.21 -5.58 -18.66
CA TRP A 333 0.77 -5.39 -18.49
C TRP A 333 0.27 -5.90 -17.14
N ILE A 334 1.14 -6.56 -16.36
CA ILE A 334 0.80 -7.15 -15.07
C ILE A 334 0.87 -6.08 -13.98
N GLN A 335 -0.26 -5.79 -13.35
CA GLN A 335 -0.28 -5.03 -12.12
C GLN A 335 0.33 -5.86 -10.98
N ARG A 336 1.58 -5.56 -10.62
CA ARG A 336 2.30 -6.28 -9.59
C ARG A 336 1.89 -5.78 -8.21
N GLN A 337 1.13 -6.60 -7.50
CA GLN A 337 0.65 -6.30 -6.16
C GLN A 337 0.97 -7.47 -5.22
N PRO A 338 1.67 -7.24 -4.09
CA PRO A 338 2.09 -8.31 -3.20
C PRO A 338 0.95 -8.89 -2.36
N GLY A 339 -0.14 -8.17 -2.18
CA GLY A 339 -1.29 -8.59 -1.39
C GLY A 339 -2.31 -7.47 -1.23
N VAL A 340 -3.38 -7.76 -0.50
CA VAL A 340 -4.44 -6.79 -0.18
C VAL A 340 -4.46 -6.64 1.33
N LEU A 341 -4.29 -5.41 1.84
CA LEU A 341 -4.50 -5.11 3.26
C LEU A 341 -5.96 -4.75 3.52
N PHE A 342 -6.41 -5.04 4.72
CA PHE A 342 -7.69 -4.60 5.21
C PHE A 342 -7.59 -3.13 5.67
N LEU A 343 -8.61 -2.31 5.38
CA LEU A 343 -8.62 -0.91 5.81
C LEU A 343 -8.74 -0.79 7.32
N ALA A 344 -7.82 -0.09 7.95
CA ALA A 344 -7.85 0.19 9.39
C ALA A 344 -9.10 0.99 9.76
N SER A 345 -9.55 1.91 8.89
CA SER A 345 -10.78 2.71 9.05
C SER A 345 -12.07 1.88 9.13
N THR A 346 -12.04 0.58 8.79
CA THR A 346 -13.18 -0.33 8.99
C THR A 346 -13.24 -0.93 10.38
N THR A 347 -12.18 -0.83 11.16
CA THR A 347 -12.12 -1.29 12.54
C THR A 347 -12.65 -0.22 13.49
N THR A 348 -13.21 -0.61 14.64
CA THR A 348 -13.80 0.30 15.61
C THR A 348 -13.26 0.04 17.00
N ALA A 349 -13.10 1.11 17.80
CA ALA A 349 -12.73 1.00 19.21
C ALA A 349 -13.88 0.39 20.04
N GLN A 350 -15.13 0.61 19.60
CA GLN A 350 -16.31 0.01 20.22
C GLN A 350 -16.37 -1.47 19.86
N ARG A 351 -16.52 -2.32 20.88
CA ARG A 351 -16.58 -3.78 20.74
C ARG A 351 -15.45 -4.33 19.87
N PRO A 352 -14.18 -4.15 20.28
CA PRO A 352 -13.02 -4.41 19.45
C PRO A 352 -12.94 -5.86 18.94
N LEU A 353 -13.47 -6.86 19.67
CA LEU A 353 -13.52 -8.25 19.19
C LEU A 353 -14.32 -8.44 17.90
N ASN A 354 -15.29 -7.56 17.60
CA ASN A 354 -15.99 -7.59 16.32
C ASN A 354 -15.06 -7.31 15.13
N ASN A 355 -13.90 -6.69 15.37
CA ASN A 355 -12.90 -6.44 14.34
C ASN A 355 -12.31 -7.73 13.79
N LEU A 356 -12.29 -8.83 14.55
CA LEU A 356 -11.92 -10.16 14.01
C LEU A 356 -12.87 -10.60 12.89
N THR A 357 -14.20 -10.43 13.12
CA THR A 357 -15.19 -10.72 12.06
C THR A 357 -15.02 -9.82 10.84
N ARG A 358 -14.78 -8.52 11.05
CA ARG A 358 -14.52 -7.58 9.94
C ARG A 358 -13.27 -7.99 9.15
N ALA A 359 -12.20 -8.37 9.84
CA ALA A 359 -10.97 -8.87 9.25
C ALA A 359 -11.20 -10.13 8.40
N VAL A 360 -11.98 -11.10 8.91
CA VAL A 360 -12.33 -12.31 8.17
C VAL A 360 -13.09 -11.96 6.88
N VAL A 361 -14.09 -11.07 6.94
CA VAL A 361 -14.83 -10.64 5.74
C VAL A 361 -13.93 -9.97 4.71
N GLY A 362 -13.02 -9.09 5.14
CA GLY A 362 -12.02 -8.48 4.25
C GLY A 362 -11.04 -9.49 3.67
N GLY A 363 -10.59 -10.46 4.47
CA GLY A 363 -9.75 -11.58 4.03
C GLY A 363 -10.44 -12.47 3.01
N MET A 364 -11.74 -12.74 3.18
CA MET A 364 -12.55 -13.47 2.22
C MET A 364 -12.65 -12.70 0.88
N ALA A 365 -12.95 -11.40 0.92
CA ALA A 365 -13.00 -10.59 -0.29
C ALA A 365 -11.66 -10.61 -1.05
N SER A 366 -10.55 -10.54 -0.33
CA SER A 366 -9.19 -10.66 -0.88
C SER A 366 -8.98 -12.00 -1.59
N ALA A 367 -9.29 -13.11 -0.91
CA ALA A 367 -9.17 -14.46 -1.47
C ALA A 367 -10.01 -14.64 -2.74
N MET A 368 -11.28 -14.19 -2.70
CA MET A 368 -12.20 -14.25 -3.84
C MET A 368 -11.74 -13.39 -5.03
N ALA A 369 -10.97 -12.35 -4.77
CA ALA A 369 -10.37 -11.50 -5.80
C ALA A 369 -9.04 -12.06 -6.35
N GLY A 370 -8.60 -13.24 -5.90
CA GLY A 370 -7.36 -13.89 -6.37
C GLY A 370 -6.08 -13.43 -5.66
N TYR A 371 -6.21 -12.81 -4.47
CA TYR A 371 -5.08 -12.39 -3.64
C TYR A 371 -5.00 -13.17 -2.33
N ALA A 372 -3.84 -13.09 -1.66
CA ALA A 372 -3.76 -13.57 -0.29
C ALA A 372 -4.66 -12.76 0.62
N PRO A 373 -5.40 -13.42 1.46
CA PRO A 373 -5.79 -12.81 2.70
C PRO A 373 -4.52 -12.35 3.40
N SER A 374 -4.29 -11.05 3.42
CA SER A 374 -3.14 -10.43 4.06
C SER A 374 -3.48 -10.12 5.51
N VAL A 375 -2.45 -9.91 6.31
CA VAL A 375 -2.60 -9.56 7.71
C VAL A 375 -3.51 -8.33 7.83
N SER A 376 -4.61 -8.50 8.51
CA SER A 376 -5.50 -7.45 8.95
C SER A 376 -4.85 -6.69 10.12
N PRO A 377 -5.20 -5.43 10.35
CA PRO A 377 -4.89 -4.80 11.62
C PRO A 377 -5.35 -5.68 12.77
N PRO A 378 -4.57 -5.83 13.85
CA PRO A 378 -5.03 -6.51 15.04
C PRO A 378 -6.34 -5.92 15.56
N TYR A 379 -7.18 -6.72 16.19
CA TYR A 379 -8.51 -6.28 16.62
C TYR A 379 -8.46 -5.11 17.63
N ASP A 380 -7.35 -4.96 18.34
CA ASP A 380 -7.11 -3.94 19.37
C ASP A 380 -6.43 -2.66 18.84
N GLU A 381 -6.04 -2.61 17.57
CA GLU A 381 -5.38 -1.42 16.97
C GLU A 381 -6.18 -0.13 17.15
N PRO A 382 -7.52 -0.10 16.96
CA PRO A 382 -8.29 1.14 17.12
C PRO A 382 -8.34 1.68 18.57
N LEU A 383 -7.85 0.91 19.54
CA LEU A 383 -7.74 1.38 20.93
C LEU A 383 -6.57 2.35 21.13
N GLY A 384 -5.69 2.49 20.15
CA GLY A 384 -4.54 3.40 20.19
C GLY A 384 -3.47 3.03 21.22
N LEU A 385 -3.51 1.80 21.74
CA LEU A 385 -2.59 1.31 22.78
C LEU A 385 -1.40 0.54 22.20
N GLY A 386 -1.32 0.44 20.86
CA GLY A 386 -0.44 -0.45 20.15
C GLY A 386 -0.96 -1.88 20.12
N TRP A 387 -0.28 -2.74 19.38
CA TRP A 387 -0.73 -4.12 19.18
C TRP A 387 -0.31 -5.02 20.31
N SER A 388 -1.23 -5.85 20.80
CA SER A 388 -0.83 -6.99 21.60
C SER A 388 -0.35 -8.13 20.69
N LEU A 389 0.65 -8.91 21.14
CA LEU A 389 1.11 -10.09 20.40
C LEU A 389 0.00 -11.11 20.20
N GLU A 390 -0.93 -11.20 21.15
CA GLU A 390 -2.09 -12.08 21.08
C GLU A 390 -3.06 -11.64 19.97
N ALA A 391 -3.38 -10.34 19.90
CA ALA A 391 -4.26 -9.82 18.86
C ALA A 391 -3.65 -9.99 17.47
N GLN A 392 -2.33 -9.79 17.32
CA GLN A 392 -1.63 -10.06 16.08
C GLN A 392 -1.68 -11.53 15.70
N GLN A 393 -1.44 -12.45 16.66
CA GLN A 393 -1.52 -13.89 16.43
C GLN A 393 -2.91 -14.31 15.96
N LEU A 394 -3.98 -13.79 16.61
CA LEU A 394 -5.36 -14.09 16.24
C LEU A 394 -5.70 -13.59 14.83
N SER A 395 -5.22 -12.41 14.45
CA SER A 395 -5.40 -11.88 13.09
C SER A 395 -4.70 -12.75 12.04
N GLU A 396 -3.48 -13.20 12.30
CA GLU A 396 -2.77 -14.12 11.42
C GLU A 396 -3.45 -15.48 11.33
N ASP A 397 -3.91 -16.02 12.45
CA ASP A 397 -4.60 -17.31 12.50
C ASP A 397 -5.95 -17.25 11.79
N ALA A 398 -6.69 -16.15 11.88
CA ALA A 398 -7.91 -15.95 11.11
C ALA A 398 -7.65 -16.09 9.59
N MET A 399 -6.54 -15.51 9.09
CA MET A 399 -6.16 -15.65 7.68
C MET A 399 -5.71 -17.07 7.33
N ARG A 400 -5.01 -17.75 8.24
CA ARG A 400 -4.62 -19.18 8.08
C ARG A 400 -5.84 -20.10 8.02
N VAL A 401 -6.86 -19.84 8.83
CA VAL A 401 -8.15 -20.58 8.80
C VAL A 401 -8.80 -20.43 7.42
N LEU A 402 -8.89 -19.23 6.87
CA LEU A 402 -9.44 -19.02 5.53
C LEU A 402 -8.68 -19.81 4.44
N ILE A 403 -7.35 -19.85 4.52
CA ILE A 403 -6.52 -20.49 3.51
C ILE A 403 -6.47 -22.02 3.71
N CYS A 404 -6.21 -22.46 4.95
CA CYS A 404 -5.86 -23.85 5.22
C CYS A 404 -7.06 -24.74 5.55
N GLU A 405 -8.07 -24.20 6.23
CA GLU A 405 -9.26 -24.95 6.65
C GLU A 405 -10.43 -24.74 5.71
N ALA A 406 -10.75 -23.49 5.37
CA ALA A 406 -11.88 -23.17 4.50
C ALA A 406 -11.59 -23.35 2.99
N GLY A 407 -10.32 -23.47 2.59
CA GLY A 407 -9.95 -23.67 1.19
C GLY A 407 -10.31 -22.49 0.27
N MET A 408 -10.42 -21.26 0.81
CA MET A 408 -10.89 -20.09 0.08
C MET A 408 -10.01 -19.71 -1.13
N THR A 409 -8.80 -20.23 -1.18
CA THR A 409 -7.83 -20.00 -2.28
C THR A 409 -7.69 -21.21 -3.22
N ASP A 410 -8.54 -22.20 -3.10
CA ASP A 410 -8.48 -23.40 -3.96
C ASP A 410 -9.05 -23.18 -5.36
N VAL A 411 -9.85 -22.12 -5.52
CA VAL A 411 -10.46 -21.72 -6.79
C VAL A 411 -10.04 -20.29 -7.12
N LEU A 412 -9.58 -20.07 -8.35
CA LEU A 412 -9.30 -18.74 -8.88
C LEU A 412 -10.59 -18.09 -9.37
N ASP A 413 -10.79 -16.82 -9.03
CA ASP A 413 -11.95 -16.01 -9.43
C ASP A 413 -13.28 -16.78 -9.38
N PRO A 414 -13.70 -17.26 -8.19
CA PRO A 414 -14.88 -18.11 -8.07
C PRO A 414 -16.18 -17.41 -8.48
N PHE A 415 -16.15 -16.09 -8.65
CA PHE A 415 -17.28 -15.30 -9.15
C PHE A 415 -17.23 -15.04 -10.66
N ALA A 416 -16.22 -15.53 -11.37
CA ALA A 416 -16.16 -15.40 -12.83
C ALA A 416 -17.43 -15.99 -13.48
N GLY A 417 -18.03 -15.22 -14.39
CA GLY A 417 -19.30 -15.59 -15.05
C GLY A 417 -20.57 -15.34 -14.22
N SER A 418 -20.45 -14.85 -12.99
CA SER A 418 -21.60 -14.36 -12.23
C SER A 418 -22.17 -13.10 -12.90
N TYR A 419 -23.43 -13.12 -13.28
CA TYR A 419 -24.09 -11.95 -13.89
C TYR A 419 -23.97 -10.69 -13.03
N PHE A 420 -24.06 -10.85 -11.73
CA PHE A 420 -23.87 -9.76 -10.78
C PHE A 420 -22.42 -9.26 -10.74
N MET A 421 -21.46 -10.16 -10.58
CA MET A 421 -20.05 -9.78 -10.41
C MET A 421 -19.48 -9.16 -11.69
N GLU A 422 -19.82 -9.71 -12.86
CA GLU A 422 -19.39 -9.14 -14.13
C GLU A 422 -19.98 -7.75 -14.36
N SER A 423 -21.28 -7.59 -14.13
CA SER A 423 -21.94 -6.28 -14.22
C SER A 423 -21.36 -5.26 -13.23
N LEU A 424 -21.07 -5.67 -12.01
CA LEU A 424 -20.45 -4.79 -10.99
C LEU A 424 -19.00 -4.42 -11.37
N THR A 425 -18.23 -5.38 -11.88
CA THR A 425 -16.85 -5.13 -12.35
C THR A 425 -16.84 -4.12 -13.50
N ASP A 426 -17.72 -4.29 -14.49
CA ASP A 426 -17.85 -3.37 -15.62
C ASP A 426 -18.31 -1.97 -15.17
N LYS A 427 -19.21 -1.89 -14.20
CA LYS A 427 -19.66 -0.62 -13.62
C LYS A 427 -18.52 0.13 -12.94
N VAL A 428 -17.77 -0.55 -12.06
CA VAL A 428 -16.63 0.06 -11.35
C VAL A 428 -15.55 0.50 -12.33
N GLU A 429 -15.28 -0.30 -13.36
CA GLU A 429 -14.34 0.07 -14.43
C GLU A 429 -14.79 1.32 -15.17
N ALA A 430 -16.05 1.39 -15.59
CA ALA A 430 -16.60 2.54 -16.31
C ALA A 430 -16.52 3.83 -15.47
N GLU A 431 -16.93 3.76 -14.21
CA GLU A 431 -16.81 4.90 -13.28
C GLU A 431 -15.35 5.36 -13.11
N ALA A 432 -14.41 4.41 -13.04
CA ALA A 432 -12.98 4.74 -12.94
C ALA A 432 -12.46 5.41 -14.21
N TRP A 433 -12.84 4.92 -15.40
CA TRP A 433 -12.45 5.54 -16.66
C TRP A 433 -13.01 6.96 -16.82
N ASP A 434 -14.22 7.22 -16.37
CA ASP A 434 -14.81 8.57 -16.38
C ASP A 434 -13.99 9.54 -15.51
N ILE A 435 -13.50 9.07 -14.36
CA ILE A 435 -12.64 9.89 -13.48
C ILE A 435 -11.25 10.07 -14.11
N ILE A 436 -10.63 9.02 -14.68
CA ILE A 436 -9.33 9.11 -15.37
C ILE A 436 -9.41 10.12 -16.51
N LYS A 437 -10.50 10.08 -17.30
CA LYS A 437 -10.72 11.04 -18.38
C LYS A 437 -10.79 12.48 -17.88
N LYS A 438 -11.48 12.74 -16.79
CA LYS A 438 -11.51 14.08 -16.16
C LYS A 438 -10.12 14.52 -15.71
N ILE A 439 -9.32 13.62 -15.16
CA ILE A 439 -7.94 13.90 -14.76
C ILE A 439 -7.08 14.22 -15.99
N ASP A 440 -7.23 13.48 -17.09
CA ASP A 440 -6.54 13.75 -18.35
C ASP A 440 -6.93 15.11 -18.93
N GLU A 441 -8.23 15.50 -18.88
CA GLU A 441 -8.73 16.82 -19.29
C GLU A 441 -8.15 17.96 -18.44
N LEU A 442 -7.79 17.70 -17.19
CA LEU A 442 -7.09 18.65 -16.29
C LEU A 442 -5.58 18.72 -16.54
N GLY A 443 -5.03 17.90 -17.45
CA GLY A 443 -3.61 17.83 -17.78
C GLY A 443 -2.85 16.72 -17.08
N GLY A 444 -3.53 15.75 -16.48
CA GLY A 444 -2.96 14.61 -15.77
C GLY A 444 -3.02 14.71 -14.25
N ALA A 445 -2.40 13.74 -13.57
CA ALA A 445 -2.50 13.62 -12.12
C ALA A 445 -1.94 14.86 -11.37
N VAL A 446 -0.77 15.37 -11.76
CA VAL A 446 -0.14 16.51 -11.06
C VAL A 446 -1.00 17.77 -11.14
N PRO A 447 -1.42 18.28 -12.30
CA PRO A 447 -2.31 19.44 -12.38
C PRO A 447 -3.67 19.21 -11.70
N ALA A 448 -4.21 17.99 -11.76
CA ALA A 448 -5.46 17.67 -11.07
C ALA A 448 -5.32 17.74 -9.54
N ILE A 449 -4.17 17.30 -8.99
CA ILE A 449 -3.86 17.44 -7.56
C ILE A 449 -3.67 18.92 -7.19
N GLU A 450 -2.87 19.67 -7.95
CA GLU A 450 -2.64 21.11 -7.73
C GLU A 450 -3.92 21.93 -7.79
N SER A 451 -4.87 21.56 -8.66
CA SER A 451 -6.20 22.19 -8.70
C SER A 451 -7.10 21.81 -7.53
N GLY A 452 -6.68 20.87 -6.66
CA GLY A 452 -7.47 20.35 -5.55
C GLY A 452 -8.58 19.39 -5.97
N PHE A 453 -8.60 18.91 -7.21
CA PHE A 453 -9.64 17.99 -7.69
C PHE A 453 -9.72 16.72 -6.83
N TYR A 454 -8.58 16.07 -6.57
CA TYR A 454 -8.53 14.85 -5.74
C TYR A 454 -9.07 15.09 -4.34
N HIS A 455 -8.61 16.17 -3.68
CA HIS A 455 -9.02 16.51 -2.31
C HIS A 455 -10.53 16.72 -2.21
N ARG A 456 -11.12 17.48 -3.16
CA ARG A 456 -12.59 17.72 -3.17
C ARG A 456 -13.39 16.45 -3.39
N GLU A 457 -12.95 15.58 -4.29
CA GLU A 457 -13.65 14.32 -4.59
C GLU A 457 -13.59 13.35 -3.40
N ILE A 458 -12.42 13.23 -2.74
CA ILE A 458 -12.26 12.41 -1.54
C ILE A 458 -13.09 12.98 -0.38
N ALA A 459 -13.01 14.29 -0.13
CA ALA A 459 -13.77 14.93 0.94
C ALA A 459 -15.28 14.76 0.74
N ARG A 460 -15.79 14.87 -0.50
CA ARG A 460 -17.19 14.62 -0.82
C ARG A 460 -17.60 13.19 -0.47
N SER A 461 -16.83 12.22 -0.90
CA SER A 461 -17.10 10.80 -0.65
C SER A 461 -17.04 10.45 0.85
N ALA A 462 -16.06 11.00 1.56
CA ALA A 462 -15.93 10.85 3.01
C ALA A 462 -17.14 11.46 3.76
N TYR A 463 -17.57 12.65 3.35
CA TYR A 463 -18.75 13.32 3.92
C TYR A 463 -20.03 12.52 3.68
N GLU A 464 -20.24 12.00 2.46
CA GLU A 464 -21.41 11.16 2.14
C GLU A 464 -21.42 9.88 2.97
N PHE A 465 -20.26 9.27 3.19
CA PHE A 465 -20.14 8.10 4.07
C PHE A 465 -20.52 8.45 5.52
N GLN A 466 -19.94 9.51 6.07
CA GLN A 466 -20.20 9.96 7.43
C GLN A 466 -21.68 10.32 7.63
N ARG A 467 -22.26 11.04 6.68
CA ARG A 467 -23.69 11.36 6.71
C ARG A 467 -24.56 10.09 6.71
N GLY A 468 -24.20 9.07 5.91
CA GLY A 468 -24.90 7.79 5.92
C GLY A 468 -24.84 7.08 7.29
N VAL A 469 -23.71 7.21 8.01
CA VAL A 469 -23.58 6.68 9.38
C VAL A 469 -24.46 7.48 10.36
N GLU A 470 -24.45 8.78 10.30
CA GLU A 470 -25.22 9.67 11.19
C GLU A 470 -26.73 9.51 11.00
N THR A 471 -27.18 9.33 9.76
CA THR A 471 -28.61 9.12 9.45
C THR A 471 -29.08 7.69 9.68
N GLY A 472 -28.17 6.75 9.97
CA GLY A 472 -28.48 5.33 10.12
C GLY A 472 -28.71 4.59 8.80
N GLU A 473 -28.49 5.23 7.64
CA GLU A 473 -28.53 4.58 6.33
C GLU A 473 -27.40 3.54 6.22
N LYS A 474 -26.24 3.86 6.80
CA LYS A 474 -25.12 2.94 6.97
C LYS A 474 -25.02 2.49 8.41
N VAL A 475 -25.16 1.18 8.63
CA VAL A 475 -25.09 0.57 9.96
C VAL A 475 -23.67 0.09 10.24
N ILE A 476 -23.12 0.53 11.37
CA ILE A 476 -21.87 0.01 11.95
C ILE A 476 -22.22 -0.57 13.31
N VAL A 477 -22.17 -1.89 13.44
CA VAL A 477 -22.56 -2.64 14.64
C VAL A 477 -21.70 -2.21 15.83
N GLY A 478 -22.37 -1.82 16.92
CA GLY A 478 -21.73 -1.35 18.14
C GLY A 478 -21.28 0.12 18.10
N VAL A 479 -21.49 0.84 16.97
CA VAL A 479 -21.17 2.28 16.82
C VAL A 479 -22.43 3.13 16.71
N ASN A 480 -23.28 2.86 15.72
CA ASN A 480 -24.53 3.59 15.51
C ASN A 480 -25.79 2.71 15.57
N ALA A 481 -25.62 1.39 15.73
CA ALA A 481 -26.75 0.44 15.89
C ALA A 481 -26.34 -0.74 16.78
N PHE A 482 -27.36 -1.44 17.30
CA PHE A 482 -27.21 -2.59 18.20
C PHE A 482 -26.39 -2.27 19.45
N LEU A 483 -26.56 -1.07 19.99
CA LEU A 483 -25.93 -0.62 21.23
C LEU A 483 -26.56 -1.38 22.40
N GLY A 484 -25.74 -1.89 23.33
CA GLY A 484 -26.19 -2.58 24.55
C GLY A 484 -26.05 -1.70 25.77
N GLU A 485 -26.87 -1.98 26.84
CA GLU A 485 -26.74 -1.30 28.13
C GLU A 485 -25.48 -1.74 28.90
N ASN A 486 -24.97 -2.96 28.63
CA ASN A 486 -23.74 -3.52 29.21
C ASN A 486 -22.81 -3.95 28.07
N GLU A 487 -21.81 -3.15 27.78
CA GLU A 487 -20.76 -3.55 26.85
C GLU A 487 -19.76 -4.46 27.57
N LEU A 488 -19.35 -5.55 26.89
CA LEU A 488 -18.26 -6.39 27.38
C LEU A 488 -16.98 -5.56 27.43
N GLU A 489 -16.48 -5.30 28.63
CA GLU A 489 -15.14 -4.76 28.80
C GLU A 489 -14.14 -5.82 28.33
N VAL A 490 -13.39 -5.51 27.28
CA VAL A 490 -12.29 -6.34 26.84
C VAL A 490 -11.06 -5.89 27.62
N GLU A 491 -10.63 -6.71 28.56
CA GLU A 491 -9.29 -6.54 29.14
C GLU A 491 -8.26 -6.75 28.01
N THR A 492 -7.64 -5.67 27.57
CA THR A 492 -6.43 -5.76 26.74
C THR A 492 -5.29 -6.19 27.65
N SER A 493 -5.07 -7.50 27.78
CA SER A 493 -3.95 -8.01 28.55
C SER A 493 -2.64 -7.66 27.83
N ARG A 494 -1.90 -6.73 28.38
CA ARG A 494 -0.57 -6.38 27.94
C ARG A 494 0.42 -7.45 28.45
N LEU A 495 0.49 -8.60 27.78
CA LEU A 495 1.42 -9.68 28.11
C LEU A 495 2.89 -9.32 27.83
N VAL A 496 3.13 -8.30 27.05
CA VAL A 496 4.47 -7.73 26.81
C VAL A 496 4.39 -6.23 27.01
N ALA A 497 5.34 -5.66 27.74
CA ALA A 497 5.49 -4.22 27.80
C ALA A 497 5.56 -3.69 26.37
N HIS A 498 4.49 -3.00 25.96
CA HIS A 498 4.40 -2.45 24.62
C HIS A 498 5.54 -1.44 24.46
N PRO A 499 6.17 -1.34 23.29
CA PRO A 499 7.18 -0.30 23.02
C PRO A 499 6.68 1.12 23.29
N TYR A 500 5.37 1.32 23.35
CA TYR A 500 4.74 2.58 23.77
C TYR A 500 4.57 2.78 25.28
N ASP A 501 5.26 1.99 26.13
CA ASP A 501 5.42 2.37 27.53
C ASP A 501 6.08 3.77 27.58
N PRO A 502 5.44 4.78 28.19
CA PRO A 502 5.95 6.15 28.19
C PRO A 502 7.41 6.25 28.66
N LYS A 503 7.81 5.47 29.68
CA LYS A 503 9.19 5.47 30.19
C LYS A 503 10.17 4.91 29.15
N LYS A 504 9.85 3.80 28.53
CA LYS A 504 10.70 3.19 27.49
C LYS A 504 10.80 4.07 26.24
N ARG A 505 9.75 4.77 25.92
CA ARG A 505 9.71 5.73 24.82
C ARG A 505 10.66 6.89 25.06
N ASP A 506 10.58 7.54 26.24
CA ASP A 506 11.43 8.66 26.57
C ASP A 506 12.91 8.23 26.64
N GLU A 507 13.18 7.01 27.12
CA GLU A 507 14.53 6.40 27.08
C GLU A 507 15.00 6.13 25.64
N ALA A 508 14.10 5.69 24.73
CA ALA A 508 14.45 5.46 23.33
C ALA A 508 14.76 6.78 22.60
N GLU A 509 13.95 7.82 22.82
CA GLU A 509 14.20 9.16 22.27
C GLU A 509 15.57 9.69 22.75
N GLN A 510 15.87 9.62 24.04
CA GLN A 510 17.17 10.06 24.56
C GLN A 510 18.34 9.27 23.97
N ARG A 511 18.20 7.93 23.83
CA ARG A 511 19.25 7.10 23.19
C ARG A 511 19.48 7.51 21.74
N GLN A 512 18.43 7.80 20.98
CA GLN A 512 18.56 8.24 19.59
C GLN A 512 19.28 9.58 19.50
N LEU A 513 18.94 10.54 20.37
CA LEU A 513 19.64 11.81 20.48
C LEU A 513 21.14 11.64 20.78
N ASP A 514 21.47 10.76 21.73
CA ASP A 514 22.85 10.47 22.09
C ASP A 514 23.62 9.79 20.94
N ASN A 515 22.96 8.86 20.21
CA ASN A 515 23.53 8.19 19.05
C ASN A 515 23.81 9.20 17.92
N LEU A 516 22.87 10.07 17.60
CA LEU A 516 23.03 11.10 16.57
C LEU A 516 24.14 12.08 16.94
N ALA A 517 24.16 12.58 18.19
CA ALA A 517 25.20 13.47 18.69
C ALA A 517 26.59 12.84 18.59
N LYS A 518 26.71 11.54 18.89
CA LYS A 518 27.94 10.77 18.73
C LYS A 518 28.42 10.74 17.29
N VAL A 519 27.51 10.40 16.33
CA VAL A 519 27.86 10.38 14.91
C VAL A 519 28.30 11.76 14.42
N LYS A 520 27.54 12.83 14.75
CA LYS A 520 27.89 14.22 14.39
C LYS A 520 29.23 14.68 14.98
N LYS A 521 29.65 14.12 16.12
CA LYS A 521 30.93 14.40 16.74
C LYS A 521 32.10 13.63 16.12
N GLU A 522 31.89 12.36 15.74
CA GLU A 522 32.98 11.45 15.32
C GLU A 522 33.30 11.55 13.82
N ARG A 523 32.36 12.00 12.99
CA ARG A 523 32.50 12.13 11.54
C ARG A 523 33.36 13.32 11.12
N ASP A 524 33.83 13.34 9.87
CA ASP A 524 34.50 14.50 9.27
C ASP A 524 33.47 15.55 8.81
N ASN A 525 33.21 16.51 9.68
CA ASN A 525 32.22 17.57 9.41
C ASN A 525 32.61 18.50 8.24
N ALA A 526 33.91 18.65 7.93
CA ALA A 526 34.35 19.44 6.78
C ALA A 526 34.02 18.72 5.46
N ALA A 527 34.26 17.40 5.41
CA ALA A 527 33.92 16.57 4.29
C ALA A 527 32.38 16.49 4.09
N VAL A 528 31.61 16.35 5.17
CA VAL A 528 30.13 16.38 5.13
C VAL A 528 29.65 17.69 4.54
N LYS A 529 30.10 18.84 5.05
CA LYS A 529 29.73 20.15 4.50
C LYS A 529 30.04 20.27 3.01
N ALA A 530 31.23 19.83 2.59
CA ALA A 530 31.61 19.85 1.17
C ALA A 530 30.72 18.95 0.31
N SER A 531 30.29 17.79 0.82
CA SER A 531 29.37 16.90 0.09
C SER A 531 27.96 17.48 -0.03
N LEU A 532 27.45 18.13 1.01
CA LEU A 532 26.17 18.83 0.99
C LEU A 532 26.16 19.99 -0.02
N GLU A 533 27.26 20.76 -0.15
CA GLU A 533 27.35 21.78 -1.20
C GLU A 533 27.34 21.16 -2.60
N ARG A 534 28.03 20.01 -2.82
CA ARG A 534 27.93 19.28 -4.10
C ARG A 534 26.52 18.78 -4.38
N LEU A 535 25.80 18.31 -3.36
CA LEU A 535 24.40 17.91 -3.48
C LEU A 535 23.53 19.08 -3.92
N LYS A 536 23.71 20.29 -3.33
CA LYS A 536 22.99 21.50 -3.74
C LYS A 536 23.27 21.87 -5.21
N GLU A 537 24.53 21.81 -5.63
CA GLU A 537 24.88 22.09 -7.04
C GLU A 537 24.25 21.05 -7.98
N ALA A 538 24.27 19.77 -7.62
CA ALA A 538 23.59 18.72 -8.39
C ALA A 538 22.07 18.93 -8.45
N ALA A 539 21.47 19.43 -7.37
CA ALA A 539 20.03 19.68 -7.32
C ALA A 539 19.59 20.83 -8.25
N LYS A 540 20.48 21.78 -8.56
CA LYS A 540 20.18 22.89 -9.51
C LYS A 540 20.09 22.41 -10.96
N ASP A 541 20.73 21.31 -11.30
CA ASP A 541 20.74 20.75 -12.65
C ASP A 541 19.73 19.58 -12.75
N GLU A 542 18.63 19.80 -13.49
CA GLU A 542 17.57 18.81 -13.68
C GLU A 542 18.03 17.54 -14.43
N SER A 543 19.18 17.58 -15.11
CA SER A 543 19.74 16.43 -15.83
C SER A 543 20.54 15.48 -14.92
N VAL A 544 20.97 15.93 -13.76
CA VAL A 544 21.73 15.14 -12.80
C VAL A 544 20.81 14.27 -11.95
N ASN A 545 21.07 12.95 -11.93
CA ASN A 545 20.40 12.03 -11.00
C ASN A 545 20.95 12.24 -9.59
N LEU A 546 20.05 12.43 -8.62
CA LEU A 546 20.45 12.77 -7.25
C LEU A 546 20.88 11.58 -6.38
N ILE A 547 20.65 10.33 -6.81
CA ILE A 547 21.07 9.15 -6.03
C ILE A 547 22.59 9.11 -5.82
N PRO A 548 23.47 9.28 -6.81
CA PRO A 548 24.92 9.27 -6.60
C PRO A 548 25.42 10.37 -5.64
N PRO A 549 25.05 11.67 -5.77
CA PRO A 549 25.45 12.68 -4.78
C PRO A 549 24.90 12.41 -3.37
N LEU A 550 23.69 11.85 -3.23
CA LEU A 550 23.19 11.42 -1.94
C LEU A 550 24.04 10.28 -1.34
N MET A 551 24.47 9.30 -2.15
CA MET A 551 25.39 8.26 -1.69
C MET A 551 26.73 8.83 -1.20
N GLU A 552 27.24 9.91 -1.80
CA GLU A 552 28.44 10.60 -1.30
C GLU A 552 28.22 11.18 0.10
N CYS A 553 27.10 11.88 0.33
CA CYS A 553 26.73 12.42 1.63
C CYS A 553 26.60 11.30 2.67
N VAL A 554 25.91 10.23 2.32
CA VAL A 554 25.68 9.07 3.19
C VAL A 554 26.99 8.37 3.59
N ARG A 555 27.96 8.19 2.67
CA ARG A 555 29.28 7.60 2.97
C ARG A 555 30.03 8.40 4.04
N LEU A 556 29.76 9.69 4.14
CA LEU A 556 30.35 10.60 5.11
C LEU A 556 29.52 10.75 6.39
N TYR A 557 28.42 9.98 6.51
CA TYR A 557 27.48 10.04 7.62
C TYR A 557 26.78 11.41 7.77
N ALA A 558 26.50 12.11 6.65
CA ALA A 558 25.55 13.20 6.67
C ALA A 558 24.22 12.68 7.20
N SER A 559 23.54 13.46 8.05
CA SER A 559 22.23 13.08 8.53
C SER A 559 21.14 13.34 7.51
N GLU A 560 19.98 12.72 7.70
CA GLU A 560 18.82 12.92 6.85
C GLU A 560 18.44 14.40 6.81
N GLY A 561 18.26 15.04 7.98
CA GLY A 561 17.89 16.45 8.09
C GLY A 561 18.90 17.36 7.39
N GLU A 562 20.21 17.10 7.47
CA GLU A 562 21.21 17.87 6.74
C GLU A 562 21.05 17.76 5.23
N MET A 563 20.80 16.56 4.69
CA MET A 563 20.56 16.34 3.25
C MET A 563 19.24 16.96 2.81
N VAL A 564 18.18 16.81 3.61
CA VAL A 564 16.87 17.42 3.34
C VAL A 564 16.97 18.93 3.36
N ASN A 565 17.62 19.53 4.37
CA ASN A 565 17.80 20.97 4.48
C ASN A 565 18.62 21.53 3.31
N ALA A 566 19.67 20.83 2.87
CA ALA A 566 20.42 21.18 1.67
C ALA A 566 19.56 21.18 0.41
N LEU A 567 18.66 20.19 0.26
CA LEU A 567 17.72 20.14 -0.86
C LEU A 567 16.62 21.19 -0.75
N LYS A 568 16.12 21.52 0.46
CA LYS A 568 15.13 22.60 0.68
C LYS A 568 15.64 23.97 0.23
N GLU A 569 16.92 24.25 0.37
CA GLU A 569 17.50 25.51 -0.11
C GLU A 569 17.36 25.67 -1.65
N VAL A 570 17.28 24.57 -2.39
CA VAL A 570 17.16 24.57 -3.86
C VAL A 570 15.71 24.39 -4.32
N PHE A 571 14.99 23.49 -3.67
CA PHE A 571 13.65 23.07 -4.08
C PHE A 571 12.52 23.84 -3.41
N GLY A 572 12.77 24.45 -2.25
CA GLY A 572 11.74 24.98 -1.37
C GLY A 572 11.00 23.89 -0.59
N GLU A 573 10.02 24.30 0.17
CA GLU A 573 9.15 23.43 0.96
C GLU A 573 7.74 23.44 0.37
N TYR A 574 7.00 22.33 0.57
CA TYR A 574 5.60 22.25 0.21
C TYR A 574 4.73 22.82 1.33
N GLU A 575 3.98 23.88 1.04
CA GLU A 575 3.16 24.59 2.06
C GLU A 575 1.82 23.90 2.37
N GLY A 576 1.50 22.80 1.67
CA GLY A 576 0.23 22.10 1.85
C GLY A 576 -0.94 22.71 1.07
N TYR A 577 -1.97 21.89 0.81
CA TYR A 577 -3.22 22.34 0.22
C TYR A 577 -4.11 22.93 1.33
N GLY A 578 -4.13 24.21 1.49
CA GLY A 578 -4.96 24.87 2.52
C GLY A 578 -4.33 26.05 3.22
N SER A 579 -3.10 26.42 2.87
CA SER A 579 -2.46 27.67 3.28
C SER A 579 -2.88 28.87 2.41
N LEU A 580 -3.94 28.70 1.61
CA LEU A 580 -4.55 29.78 0.79
C LEU A 580 -5.72 30.40 1.52
#